data_a1df771dc1fbefb3771beb6fa853b1b5
#
_entry.id   a1df771dc1fbefb3771beb6fa853b1b5
#
_cell.length_a   1.000
_cell.length_b   1.000
_cell.length_c   1.000
_cell.angle_alpha   90.00
_cell.angle_beta   90.00
_cell.angle_gamma   90.00
#
_symmetry.space_group_name_H-M   'P 1'
#
loop_
_entity.id
_entity.type
_entity.pdbx_description
1 polymer ?
#
loop_
_entity_poly.entity_id
_entity_poly.type
_entity_poly.pdbx_seq_one_letter_code
_entity_poly.pdbx_strand_id
1 'polypeptide(L)'
;MQRKRGTNHADWYFFTCISKNRLGADKCTGMYAREEDVLSAVYYQLKQYIDHHFITKDQYKQEIQRIDSIIEAASLKYEEATDFSMKQYEKYVMGEGSKEAIAAARPAKEQAEAELNRAIADKEAYEKQYQVFCKLLKASRKEVPLSEIIDCIERIVVDVDRKIMVKWTE
;
A
#
# COMPACT_ATOMS: atom_id res chain seq x y z
N MET A 1 2.15 -14.32 17.45
CA MET A 1 1.94 -15.75 17.77
C MET A 1 3.18 -16.57 17.44
N GLN A 2 3.38 -17.73 18.06
CA GLN A 2 4.50 -18.62 17.78
C GLN A 2 3.97 -19.90 17.14
N ARG A 3 4.57 -20.33 16.02
CA ARG A 3 4.28 -21.60 15.37
C ARG A 3 4.92 -22.74 16.17
N LYS A 4 4.16 -23.76 16.47
CA LYS A 4 4.62 -24.96 17.17
C LYS A 4 4.18 -26.20 16.41
N ARG A 5 4.94 -27.29 16.53
CA ARG A 5 4.58 -28.60 16.01
C ARG A 5 3.77 -29.38 17.05
N GLY A 6 2.77 -30.12 16.62
CA GLY A 6 2.00 -31.00 17.51
C GLY A 6 2.85 -32.13 18.04
N THR A 7 2.69 -32.47 19.32
CA THR A 7 3.46 -33.53 19.98
C THR A 7 3.08 -34.94 19.50
N ASN A 8 1.81 -35.12 19.13
CA ASN A 8 1.26 -36.44 18.78
C ASN A 8 1.09 -36.68 17.28
N HIS A 9 1.29 -35.63 16.45
CA HIS A 9 1.12 -35.71 15.01
C HIS A 9 2.22 -34.90 14.33
N ALA A 10 3.09 -35.57 13.59
CA ALA A 10 4.28 -35.00 12.98
C ALA A 10 3.98 -33.86 11.99
N ASP A 11 2.78 -33.88 11.38
CA ASP A 11 2.40 -32.96 10.32
C ASP A 11 1.44 -31.85 10.79
N TRP A 12 1.14 -31.80 12.09
CA TRP A 12 0.27 -30.78 12.64
C TRP A 12 1.06 -29.60 13.16
N TYR A 13 0.75 -28.44 12.65
CA TYR A 13 1.28 -27.17 13.12
C TYR A 13 0.16 -26.30 13.67
N PHE A 14 0.50 -25.51 14.68
CA PHE A 14 -0.42 -24.59 15.31
C PHE A 14 0.27 -23.31 15.77
N PHE A 15 -0.50 -22.25 15.88
CA PHE A 15 -0.06 -20.97 16.40
C PHE A 15 -0.54 -20.80 17.83
N THR A 16 0.36 -20.37 18.73
CA THR A 16 0.03 -20.09 20.13
C THR A 16 0.34 -18.65 20.48
N CYS A 17 -0.42 -18.09 21.44
CA CYS A 17 -0.17 -16.75 21.97
C CYS A 17 1.16 -16.73 22.74
N ILE A 18 2.07 -15.84 22.34
CA ILE A 18 3.36 -15.62 23.02
C ILE A 18 3.15 -15.05 24.41
N SER A 19 2.14 -14.18 24.59
CA SER A 19 1.84 -13.55 25.88
C SER A 19 1.46 -14.54 26.95
N LYS A 20 0.73 -15.62 26.61
CA LYS A 20 0.43 -16.70 27.55
C LYS A 20 1.69 -17.37 28.08
N ASN A 21 2.66 -17.61 27.21
CA ASN A 21 3.91 -18.27 27.57
C ASN A 21 4.82 -17.37 28.44
N ARG A 22 4.68 -16.02 28.29
CA ARG A 22 5.51 -15.05 29.03
C ARG A 22 4.87 -14.54 30.32
N LEU A 23 3.55 -14.38 30.32
CA LEU A 23 2.83 -13.70 31.41
C LEU A 23 2.07 -14.67 32.33
N GLY A 24 1.93 -15.93 31.93
CA GLY A 24 1.14 -16.94 32.64
C GLY A 24 -0.34 -16.96 32.26
N ALA A 25 -1.02 -18.02 32.66
CA ALA A 25 -2.44 -18.25 32.35
C ALA A 25 -3.37 -17.23 33.02
N ASP A 26 -2.96 -16.66 34.14
CA ASP A 26 -3.77 -15.70 34.94
C ASP A 26 -3.93 -14.34 34.23
N LYS A 27 -2.94 -13.97 33.39
CA LYS A 27 -2.94 -12.70 32.67
C LYS A 27 -3.31 -12.82 31.19
N CYS A 28 -3.28 -14.04 30.64
CA CYS A 28 -3.65 -14.28 29.26
C CYS A 28 -4.22 -15.68 29.14
N THR A 29 -5.49 -15.80 28.80
CA THR A 29 -6.18 -17.09 28.55
C THR A 29 -5.52 -17.88 27.43
N GLY A 30 -4.74 -17.17 26.60
CA GLY A 30 -4.04 -17.74 25.46
C GLY A 30 -4.99 -18.00 24.29
N MET A 31 -4.44 -17.86 23.10
CA MET A 31 -5.15 -18.23 21.88
C MET A 31 -4.39 -19.33 21.16
N TYR A 32 -5.15 -20.18 20.51
CA TYR A 32 -4.68 -21.31 19.76
C TYR A 32 -5.44 -21.37 18.44
N ALA A 33 -4.71 -21.48 17.34
CA ALA A 33 -5.29 -21.71 16.02
C ALA A 33 -4.48 -22.78 15.28
N ARG A 34 -5.16 -23.73 14.65
CA ARG A 34 -4.49 -24.68 13.78
C ARG A 34 -4.02 -23.96 12.52
N GLU A 35 -2.89 -24.41 11.98
CA GLU A 35 -2.37 -23.82 10.73
C GLU A 35 -3.35 -23.99 9.57
N GLU A 36 -4.02 -25.13 9.49
CA GLU A 36 -5.05 -25.41 8.47
C GLU A 36 -6.24 -24.44 8.56
N ASP A 37 -6.70 -24.12 9.78
CA ASP A 37 -7.80 -23.18 9.98
C ASP A 37 -7.39 -21.77 9.54
N VAL A 38 -6.14 -21.38 9.84
CA VAL A 38 -5.59 -20.11 9.42
C VAL A 38 -5.48 -20.03 7.90
N LEU A 39 -4.95 -21.08 7.26
CA LEU A 39 -4.84 -21.14 5.79
C LEU A 39 -6.21 -21.09 5.12
N SER A 40 -7.17 -21.88 5.61
CA SER A 40 -8.53 -21.89 5.09
C SER A 40 -9.20 -20.51 5.20
N ALA A 41 -9.02 -19.83 6.34
CA ALA A 41 -9.54 -18.47 6.53
C ALA A 41 -8.86 -17.46 5.61
N VAL A 42 -7.54 -17.56 5.40
CA VAL A 42 -6.80 -16.70 4.47
C VAL A 42 -7.35 -16.85 3.05
N TYR A 43 -7.48 -18.08 2.55
CA TYR A 43 -7.97 -18.31 1.17
C TYR A 43 -9.45 -17.91 1.02
N TYR A 44 -10.28 -18.15 2.03
CA TYR A 44 -11.67 -17.70 2.00
C TYR A 44 -11.76 -16.18 1.92
N GLN A 45 -11.03 -15.46 2.78
CA GLN A 45 -11.05 -14.00 2.80
C GLN A 45 -10.34 -13.40 1.57
N LEU A 46 -9.35 -14.10 1.00
CA LEU A 46 -8.72 -13.71 -0.26
C LEU A 46 -9.74 -13.67 -1.41
N LYS A 47 -10.59 -14.68 -1.52
CA LYS A 47 -11.67 -14.69 -2.54
C LYS A 47 -12.60 -13.50 -2.34
N GLN A 48 -13.06 -13.26 -1.12
CA GLN A 48 -13.92 -12.12 -0.81
C GLN A 48 -13.23 -10.78 -1.12
N TYR A 49 -11.96 -10.65 -0.77
CA TYR A 49 -11.18 -9.44 -1.07
C TYR A 49 -11.12 -9.17 -2.58
N ILE A 50 -10.84 -10.20 -3.37
CA ILE A 50 -10.77 -10.09 -4.82
C ILE A 50 -12.14 -9.72 -5.43
N ASP A 51 -13.22 -10.35 -4.96
CA ASP A 51 -14.56 -10.07 -5.45
C ASP A 51 -14.98 -8.62 -5.19
N HIS A 52 -14.57 -8.05 -4.05
CA HIS A 52 -14.84 -6.65 -3.70
C HIS A 52 -13.93 -5.62 -4.38
N HIS A 53 -12.71 -6.00 -4.70
CA HIS A 53 -11.68 -5.09 -5.27
C HIS A 53 -11.33 -5.47 -6.71
N PHE A 54 -12.27 -6.10 -7.43
CA PHE A 54 -12.00 -6.55 -8.78
C PHE A 54 -11.77 -5.37 -9.73
N ILE A 55 -10.56 -5.28 -10.27
CA ILE A 55 -10.16 -4.28 -11.26
C ILE A 55 -9.85 -4.99 -12.56
N THR A 56 -10.58 -4.66 -13.61
CA THR A 56 -10.27 -5.16 -14.95
C THR A 56 -9.01 -4.49 -15.50
N LYS A 57 -8.33 -5.17 -16.42
CA LYS A 57 -7.16 -4.61 -17.10
C LYS A 57 -7.48 -3.30 -17.84
N ASP A 58 -8.70 -3.17 -18.36
CA ASP A 58 -9.10 -1.96 -19.08
C ASP A 58 -9.40 -0.80 -18.12
N GLN A 59 -10.03 -1.05 -16.98
CA GLN A 59 -10.18 -0.05 -15.90
C GLN A 59 -8.82 0.44 -15.39
N TYR A 60 -7.88 -0.48 -15.19
CA TYR A 60 -6.52 -0.11 -14.81
C TYR A 60 -5.87 0.82 -15.84
N LYS A 61 -5.94 0.47 -17.15
CA LYS A 61 -5.39 1.29 -18.21
C LYS A 61 -6.03 2.68 -18.29
N GLN A 62 -7.35 2.74 -18.16
CA GLN A 62 -8.08 4.02 -18.17
C GLN A 62 -7.65 4.92 -17.01
N GLU A 63 -7.49 4.34 -15.81
CA GLU A 63 -7.06 5.11 -14.65
C GLU A 63 -5.60 5.58 -14.78
N ILE A 64 -4.70 4.75 -15.29
CA ILE A 64 -3.31 5.17 -15.59
C ILE A 64 -3.30 6.32 -16.60
N GLN A 65 -4.07 6.22 -17.68
CA GLN A 65 -4.17 7.31 -18.66
C GLN A 65 -4.69 8.61 -18.03
N ARG A 66 -5.69 8.53 -17.14
CA ARG A 66 -6.19 9.68 -16.39
C ARG A 66 -5.12 10.31 -15.52
N ILE A 67 -4.36 9.49 -14.78
CA ILE A 67 -3.27 9.96 -13.92
C ILE A 67 -2.15 10.57 -14.77
N ASP A 68 -1.78 9.95 -15.88
CA ASP A 68 -0.77 10.48 -16.80
C ASP A 68 -1.16 11.88 -17.34
N SER A 69 -2.43 12.09 -17.67
CA SER A 69 -2.93 13.42 -18.07
C SER A 69 -2.82 14.46 -16.95
N ILE A 70 -3.00 14.04 -15.68
CA ILE A 70 -2.82 14.94 -14.53
C ILE A 70 -1.34 15.29 -14.35
N ILE A 71 -0.44 14.31 -14.50
CA ILE A 71 1.01 14.53 -14.42
C ILE A 71 1.47 15.48 -15.51
N GLU A 72 0.99 15.29 -16.75
CA GLU A 72 1.31 16.18 -17.88
C GLU A 72 0.86 17.63 -17.61
N ALA A 73 -0.37 17.80 -17.13
CA ALA A 73 -0.88 19.12 -16.77
C ALA A 73 -0.11 19.77 -15.60
N ALA A 74 0.28 18.98 -14.60
CA ALA A 74 1.09 19.46 -13.47
C ALA A 74 2.52 19.81 -13.91
N SER A 75 3.11 19.04 -14.82
CA SER A 75 4.42 19.31 -15.40
C SER A 75 4.45 20.63 -16.14
N LEU A 76 3.45 20.91 -17.00
CA LEU A 76 3.32 22.18 -17.71
C LEU A 76 3.23 23.36 -16.74
N LYS A 77 2.42 23.26 -15.69
CA LYS A 77 2.31 24.30 -14.66
C LYS A 77 3.66 24.55 -13.95
N TYR A 78 4.39 23.49 -13.65
CA TYR A 78 5.71 23.58 -13.01
C TYR A 78 6.73 24.25 -13.94
N GLU A 79 6.73 23.90 -15.23
CA GLU A 79 7.57 24.55 -16.25
C GLU A 79 7.25 26.04 -16.36
N GLU A 80 5.96 26.42 -16.50
CA GLU A 80 5.53 27.82 -16.55
C GLU A 80 5.94 28.62 -15.30
N ALA A 81 5.75 28.03 -14.10
CA ALA A 81 6.13 28.66 -12.84
C ALA A 81 7.66 28.82 -12.70
N THR A 82 8.39 27.84 -13.22
CA THR A 82 9.87 27.86 -13.23
C THR A 82 10.37 28.93 -14.19
N ASP A 83 9.84 29.00 -15.40
CA ASP A 83 10.19 30.01 -16.39
C ASP A 83 9.85 31.44 -15.90
N PHE A 84 8.68 31.58 -15.26
CA PHE A 84 8.31 32.84 -14.64
C PHE A 84 9.32 33.25 -13.55
N SER A 85 9.68 32.33 -12.67
CA SER A 85 10.68 32.58 -11.61
C SER A 85 12.04 32.97 -12.19
N MET A 86 12.50 32.28 -13.24
CA MET A 86 13.75 32.60 -13.93
C MET A 86 13.73 33.98 -14.56
N LYS A 87 12.64 34.35 -15.26
CA LYS A 87 12.48 35.70 -15.85
C LYS A 87 12.51 36.81 -14.79
N GLN A 88 11.94 36.60 -13.59
CA GLN A 88 12.05 37.57 -12.50
C GLN A 88 13.49 37.70 -12.00
N TYR A 89 14.22 36.60 -11.91
CA TYR A 89 15.62 36.63 -11.54
C TYR A 89 16.51 37.35 -12.59
N GLU A 90 16.31 37.09 -13.88
CA GLU A 90 17.02 37.74 -14.96
C GLU A 90 16.78 39.25 -14.95
N LYS A 91 15.53 39.71 -14.80
CA LYS A 91 15.19 41.12 -14.67
C LYS A 91 15.91 41.78 -13.49
N TYR A 92 15.99 41.07 -12.35
CA TYR A 92 16.71 41.56 -11.18
C TYR A 92 18.20 41.75 -11.47
N VAL A 93 18.83 40.77 -12.13
CA VAL A 93 20.26 40.83 -12.50
C VAL A 93 20.51 42.00 -13.49
N MET A 94 19.58 42.30 -14.38
CA MET A 94 19.66 43.44 -15.31
C MET A 94 19.35 44.78 -14.66
N GLY A 95 18.98 44.81 -13.39
CA GLY A 95 18.63 46.04 -12.68
C GLY A 95 17.20 46.54 -12.94
N GLU A 96 16.38 45.76 -13.63
CA GLU A 96 14.97 46.08 -14.00
C GLU A 96 13.96 45.46 -13.05
N GLY A 97 14.38 44.62 -12.12
CA GLY A 97 13.52 43.86 -11.20
C GLY A 97 13.81 44.13 -9.72
N SER A 98 13.00 43.59 -8.84
CA SER A 98 13.15 43.70 -7.40
C SER A 98 13.28 42.35 -6.73
N LYS A 99 13.86 42.32 -5.53
CA LYS A 99 13.94 41.08 -4.69
C LYS A 99 12.57 40.60 -4.27
N GLU A 100 11.63 41.53 -4.09
CA GLU A 100 10.24 41.21 -3.71
C GLU A 100 9.53 40.46 -4.86
N ALA A 101 9.82 40.80 -6.12
CA ALA A 101 9.26 40.09 -7.28
C ALA A 101 9.76 38.64 -7.37
N ILE A 102 11.04 38.38 -7.05
CA ILE A 102 11.61 37.04 -6.97
C ILE A 102 10.97 36.26 -5.82
N ALA A 103 10.85 36.88 -4.63
CA ALA A 103 10.23 36.27 -3.47
C ALA A 103 8.76 35.92 -3.70
N ALA A 104 8.03 36.75 -4.46
CA ALA A 104 6.61 36.52 -4.81
C ALA A 104 6.42 35.38 -5.83
N ALA A 105 7.41 35.12 -6.70
CA ALA A 105 7.35 34.03 -7.68
C ALA A 105 7.63 32.65 -7.07
N ARG A 106 8.34 32.59 -5.96
CA ARG A 106 8.80 31.35 -5.31
C ARG A 106 7.66 30.45 -4.83
N PRO A 107 6.61 30.96 -4.12
CA PRO A 107 5.53 30.10 -3.62
C PRO A 107 4.77 29.39 -4.75
N ALA A 108 4.55 30.06 -5.89
CA ALA A 108 3.86 29.47 -7.04
C ALA A 108 4.66 28.30 -7.62
N LYS A 109 5.99 28.43 -7.70
CA LYS A 109 6.85 27.32 -8.14
C LYS A 109 6.85 26.16 -7.15
N GLU A 110 6.98 26.45 -5.85
CA GLU A 110 6.98 25.42 -4.80
C GLU A 110 5.64 24.67 -4.77
N GLN A 111 4.53 25.37 -4.99
CA GLN A 111 3.20 24.74 -5.06
C GLN A 111 3.08 23.85 -6.30
N ALA A 112 3.50 24.32 -7.48
CA ALA A 112 3.45 23.54 -8.71
C ALA A 112 4.34 22.27 -8.63
N GLU A 113 5.50 22.39 -8.01
CA GLU A 113 6.40 21.25 -7.74
C GLU A 113 5.76 20.24 -6.80
N ALA A 114 5.09 20.69 -5.75
CA ALA A 114 4.39 19.81 -4.81
C ALA A 114 3.21 19.08 -5.48
N GLU A 115 2.45 19.77 -6.36
CA GLU A 115 1.35 19.18 -7.14
C GLU A 115 1.87 18.09 -8.08
N LEU A 116 2.96 18.34 -8.79
CA LEU A 116 3.61 17.37 -9.68
C LEU A 116 4.11 16.14 -8.92
N ASN A 117 4.84 16.35 -7.83
CA ASN A 117 5.37 15.27 -7.01
C ASN A 117 4.25 14.40 -6.41
N ARG A 118 3.14 15.02 -5.99
CA ARG A 118 1.97 14.31 -5.52
C ARG A 118 1.35 13.44 -6.60
N ALA A 119 1.17 13.96 -7.81
CA ALA A 119 0.59 13.20 -8.92
C ALA A 119 1.45 12.00 -9.32
N ILE A 120 2.79 12.16 -9.28
CA ILE A 120 3.74 11.05 -9.52
C ILE A 120 3.61 9.99 -8.42
N ALA A 121 3.57 10.41 -7.15
CA ALA A 121 3.42 9.48 -6.04
C ALA A 121 2.09 8.72 -6.08
N ASP A 122 0.99 9.38 -6.46
CA ASP A 122 -0.33 8.76 -6.64
C ASP A 122 -0.29 7.68 -7.74
N LYS A 123 0.44 7.92 -8.85
CA LYS A 123 0.65 6.93 -9.91
C LYS A 123 1.39 5.71 -9.39
N GLU A 124 2.52 5.92 -8.72
CA GLU A 124 3.34 4.83 -8.18
C GLU A 124 2.55 3.98 -7.16
N ALA A 125 1.77 4.63 -6.30
CA ALA A 125 0.91 3.96 -5.34
C ALA A 125 -0.15 3.09 -6.04
N TYR A 126 -0.81 3.62 -7.08
CA TYR A 126 -1.83 2.89 -7.84
C TYR A 126 -1.25 1.71 -8.62
N GLU A 127 -0.08 1.87 -9.26
CA GLU A 127 0.63 0.78 -9.94
C GLU A 127 1.01 -0.34 -8.95
N LYS A 128 1.50 0.03 -7.77
CA LYS A 128 1.84 -0.92 -6.71
C LYS A 128 0.61 -1.70 -6.22
N GLN A 129 -0.50 -1.00 -5.97
CA GLN A 129 -1.77 -1.65 -5.59
C GLN A 129 -2.24 -2.64 -6.66
N TYR A 130 -2.17 -2.26 -7.92
CA TYR A 130 -2.56 -3.15 -9.03
C TYR A 130 -1.64 -4.38 -9.14
N GLN A 131 -0.33 -4.23 -8.89
CA GLN A 131 0.60 -5.36 -8.85
C GLN A 131 0.26 -6.34 -7.72
N VAL A 132 -0.04 -5.82 -6.52
CA VAL A 132 -0.51 -6.62 -5.38
C VAL A 132 -1.80 -7.34 -5.74
N PHE A 133 -2.78 -6.64 -6.30
CA PHE A 133 -4.03 -7.23 -6.75
C PHE A 133 -3.81 -8.37 -7.77
N CYS A 134 -2.97 -8.16 -8.78
CA CYS A 134 -2.65 -9.20 -9.77
C CYS A 134 -1.98 -10.43 -9.13
N LYS A 135 -1.13 -10.23 -8.12
CA LYS A 135 -0.49 -11.31 -7.36
C LYS A 135 -1.52 -12.12 -6.58
N LEU A 136 -2.42 -11.43 -5.87
CA LEU A 136 -3.51 -12.05 -5.11
C LEU A 136 -4.51 -12.78 -6.03
N LEU A 137 -4.84 -12.20 -7.18
CA LEU A 137 -5.73 -12.82 -8.17
C LEU A 137 -5.13 -14.13 -8.74
N LYS A 138 -3.83 -14.17 -8.98
CA LYS A 138 -3.14 -15.41 -9.38
C LYS A 138 -3.18 -16.45 -8.26
N ALA A 139 -2.94 -16.02 -7.03
CA ALA A 139 -2.96 -16.88 -5.86
C ALA A 139 -4.33 -17.51 -5.61
N SER A 140 -5.40 -16.75 -5.78
CA SER A 140 -6.78 -17.26 -5.58
C SER A 140 -7.17 -18.37 -6.56
N ARG A 141 -6.55 -18.39 -7.74
CA ARG A 141 -6.85 -19.36 -8.81
C ARG A 141 -6.05 -20.66 -8.70
N LYS A 142 -4.90 -20.65 -8.03
CA LYS A 142 -3.93 -21.77 -8.07
C LYS A 142 -3.65 -22.38 -6.69
N GLU A 143 -4.30 -21.92 -5.61
CA GLU A 143 -4.00 -22.34 -4.23
C GLU A 143 -2.48 -22.34 -3.95
N VAL A 144 -1.81 -21.25 -4.32
CA VAL A 144 -0.37 -21.09 -4.12
C VAL A 144 -0.03 -21.11 -2.63
N PRO A 145 1.19 -21.56 -2.25
CA PRO A 145 1.62 -21.55 -0.86
C PRO A 145 1.52 -20.17 -0.22
N LEU A 146 1.19 -20.13 1.08
CA LEU A 146 1.07 -18.87 1.83
C LEU A 146 2.33 -18.00 1.72
N SER A 147 3.51 -18.64 1.59
CA SER A 147 4.78 -17.93 1.38
C SER A 147 4.80 -17.01 0.17
N GLU A 148 3.99 -17.29 -0.85
CA GLU A 148 3.95 -16.45 -2.06
C GLU A 148 3.08 -15.20 -1.91
N ILE A 149 2.16 -15.19 -0.93
CA ILE A 149 1.23 -14.07 -0.69
C ILE A 149 1.45 -13.40 0.67
N ILE A 150 2.43 -13.86 1.45
CA ILE A 150 2.67 -13.36 2.81
C ILE A 150 2.98 -11.87 2.81
N ASP A 151 3.68 -11.37 1.79
CA ASP A 151 4.00 -9.95 1.62
C ASP A 151 2.77 -9.08 1.30
N CYS A 152 1.66 -9.71 0.91
CA CYS A 152 0.39 -9.04 0.67
C CYS A 152 -0.52 -9.03 1.91
N ILE A 153 -0.07 -9.62 3.01
CA ILE A 153 -0.79 -9.68 4.28
C ILE A 153 -0.12 -8.76 5.29
N GLU A 154 -0.82 -7.71 5.71
CA GLU A 154 -0.34 -6.83 6.78
C GLU A 154 -0.29 -7.60 8.10
N ARG A 155 -1.40 -8.26 8.44
CA ARG A 155 -1.50 -9.08 9.66
C ARG A 155 -2.67 -10.04 9.64
N ILE A 156 -2.55 -11.12 10.40
CA ILE A 156 -3.63 -12.05 10.71
C ILE A 156 -3.98 -11.89 12.18
N VAL A 157 -5.24 -11.62 12.46
CA VAL A 157 -5.78 -11.46 13.81
C VAL A 157 -6.64 -12.67 14.14
N VAL A 158 -6.39 -13.30 15.28
CA VAL A 158 -7.24 -14.34 15.84
C VAL A 158 -7.85 -13.79 17.12
N ASP A 159 -9.17 -13.68 17.17
CA ASP A 159 -9.88 -13.18 18.34
C ASP A 159 -10.13 -14.26 19.42
N VAL A 160 -10.78 -13.87 20.52
CA VAL A 160 -11.11 -14.75 21.64
C VAL A 160 -12.06 -15.87 21.26
N ASP A 161 -12.92 -15.65 20.27
CA ASP A 161 -13.88 -16.62 19.75
C ASP A 161 -13.29 -17.50 18.64
N ARG A 162 -11.96 -17.42 18.47
CA ARG A 162 -11.18 -18.12 17.42
C ARG A 162 -11.51 -17.69 15.99
N LYS A 163 -12.18 -16.55 15.83
CA LYS A 163 -12.44 -15.98 14.52
C LYS A 163 -11.13 -15.43 13.94
N ILE A 164 -10.81 -15.83 12.73
CA ILE A 164 -9.59 -15.42 12.04
C ILE A 164 -9.95 -14.31 11.05
N MET A 165 -9.27 -13.17 11.18
CA MET A 165 -9.41 -12.01 10.28
C MET A 165 -8.06 -11.72 9.64
N VAL A 166 -8.06 -11.52 8.33
CA VAL A 166 -6.88 -11.16 7.54
C VAL A 166 -6.99 -9.68 7.16
N LYS A 167 -5.94 -8.92 7.45
CA LYS A 167 -5.75 -7.58 6.91
C LYS A 167 -4.76 -7.65 5.77
N TRP A 168 -5.19 -7.18 4.62
CA TRP A 168 -4.37 -7.11 3.43
C TRP A 168 -3.57 -5.81 3.42
N THR A 169 -2.39 -5.83 2.80
CA THR A 169 -1.57 -4.63 2.54
C THR A 169 -2.31 -3.74 1.53
N GLU A 170 -2.51 -2.48 1.86
CA GLU A 170 -3.05 -1.45 0.97
C GLU A 170 -1.99 -0.98 -0.03
#